data_babec7badb4d91f43eb4c82c79dddc14
#
_entry.id   babec7badb4d91f43eb4c82c79dddc14
#
_cell.length_a   1.000
_cell.length_b   1.000
_cell.length_c   1.000
_cell.angle_alpha   90.00
_cell.angle_beta   90.00
_cell.angle_gamma   90.00
#
_symmetry.space_group_name_H-M   'P 1'
#
loop_
_entity.id
_entity.type
_entity.pdbx_description
1 polymer ?
#
loop_
_entity_poly.entity_id
_entity_poly.type
_entity_poly.pdbx_seq_one_letter_code
_entity_poly.pdbx_strand_id
1 'polypeptide(L)'
;MKQLRKKNNTDNAPRRRNGNLERDSVEFTNQFRRGRTITGSSSSRISSGNELNADILSPRAQSHHLNLRRRRLVWRLVGVVAAALIVYVCVGQIIANVQVKTNEPVNGSQSQQYAKALDGYFAKHPVERFRPSLNETSMVTFLQQTHPEIKSAEIHLLSGFGDAQLEVTLRQPIARWTINGANEYVDETGTVFAQNDHSSDMIEIIDTTGPRDGIVASKRFLGFVGLIVGDMKLRGYKVVRATIPALTTRQLEVTLENIPYTFKLSTDRSAGEQSEDISRIITYLKGSQISPGYVDVRVKGKAFYK
;
A
#
# COMPACT_ATOMS: atom_id res chain seq x y z
N MET A 1 39.34 -4.01 -0.60
CA MET A 1 40.40 -3.49 0.28
C MET A 1 40.72 -2.04 -0.10
N LYS A 2 40.17 -1.07 0.63
CA LYS A 2 40.59 0.34 0.59
C LYS A 2 40.60 0.83 2.04
N GLN A 3 41.78 1.01 2.56
CA GLN A 3 42.00 1.54 3.91
C GLN A 3 41.71 3.02 3.95
N LEU A 4 40.83 3.44 4.84
CA LEU A 4 40.60 4.84 5.17
C LEU A 4 41.60 5.32 6.17
N ARG A 5 42.45 6.22 5.76
CA ARG A 5 43.49 6.93 6.50
C ARG A 5 42.83 7.86 7.55
N LYS A 6 43.04 7.57 8.82
CA LYS A 6 42.66 8.40 9.95
C LYS A 6 43.57 9.64 10.00
N LYS A 7 42.98 10.83 9.83
CA LYS A 7 43.69 12.10 9.96
C LYS A 7 43.66 12.51 11.43
N ASN A 8 44.80 12.46 12.08
CA ASN A 8 44.99 12.99 13.42
C ASN A 8 44.96 14.50 13.38
N ASN A 9 43.98 15.10 14.03
CA ASN A 9 43.93 16.52 14.28
C ASN A 9 44.65 16.77 15.61
N THR A 10 45.83 17.33 15.56
CA THR A 10 46.60 17.76 16.73
C THR A 10 46.01 19.03 17.27
N ASP A 11 45.52 18.96 18.48
CA ASP A 11 45.02 20.08 19.27
C ASP A 11 46.12 21.14 19.51
N ASN A 12 45.92 22.33 18.93
CA ASN A 12 46.66 23.51 19.35
C ASN A 12 45.90 24.17 20.53
N ALA A 13 46.13 23.67 21.72
CA ALA A 13 45.75 24.37 22.95
C ALA A 13 46.78 25.45 23.27
N PRO A 14 46.34 26.69 23.59
CA PRO A 14 47.30 27.72 23.99
C PRO A 14 47.91 27.38 25.32
N ARG A 15 49.24 27.27 25.35
CA ARG A 15 50.06 27.05 26.54
C ARG A 15 49.83 28.20 27.53
N ARG A 16 49.20 27.93 28.67
CA ARG A 16 49.25 28.75 29.86
C ARG A 16 50.67 28.69 30.41
N ARG A 17 51.36 29.83 30.39
CA ARG A 17 52.59 30.04 31.15
C ARG A 17 52.22 30.06 32.63
N ASN A 18 52.51 28.96 33.36
CA ASN A 18 52.60 28.99 34.80
C ASN A 18 53.96 29.55 35.13
N GLY A 19 53.98 30.82 35.46
CA GLY A 19 55.14 31.42 36.11
C GLY A 19 54.93 31.34 37.63
N ASN A 20 55.49 30.31 38.25
CA ASN A 20 55.73 30.33 39.69
C ASN A 20 56.86 31.32 39.90
N LEU A 21 56.50 32.48 40.38
CA LEU A 21 57.47 33.40 40.99
C LEU A 21 57.20 33.34 42.50
N GLU A 22 58.10 32.58 43.15
CA GLU A 22 58.39 32.80 44.59
C GLU A 22 58.64 34.30 44.76
N ARG A 23 57.82 34.94 45.53
CA ARG A 23 58.06 36.32 45.99
C ARG A 23 58.62 36.24 47.38
N ASP A 24 59.92 36.40 47.45
CA ASP A 24 60.55 36.86 48.65
C ASP A 24 59.94 38.14 49.15
N SER A 25 59.63 38.13 50.45
CA SER A 25 59.14 39.24 51.22
C SER A 25 60.26 40.33 51.34
N VAL A 26 60.10 41.32 50.51
CA VAL A 26 60.86 42.58 50.76
C VAL A 26 59.81 43.65 51.00
N GLU A 27 59.75 44.01 52.30
CA GLU A 27 59.03 45.24 52.70
C GLU A 27 59.59 46.44 51.93
N PHE A 28 58.84 46.98 51.05
CA PHE A 28 59.01 48.33 50.55
C PHE A 28 57.77 49.15 50.85
N THR A 29 57.80 49.79 51.99
CA THR A 29 57.00 50.93 52.31
C THR A 29 57.32 52.08 51.35
N ASN A 30 56.59 52.13 50.25
CA ASN A 30 56.49 53.30 49.46
C ASN A 30 55.05 53.74 49.32
N GLN A 31 54.63 54.51 50.28
CA GLN A 31 53.42 55.28 50.27
C GLN A 31 53.50 56.33 49.16
N PHE A 32 53.07 56.02 47.99
CA PHE A 32 52.58 57.05 47.07
C PHE A 32 51.11 57.30 47.35
N ARG A 33 50.88 58.12 48.39
CA ARG A 33 49.60 58.79 48.56
C ARG A 33 49.49 59.85 47.49
N ARG A 34 48.87 59.52 46.33
CA ARG A 34 48.32 60.52 45.44
C ARG A 34 47.27 61.27 46.26
N GLY A 35 47.46 62.61 46.39
CA GLY A 35 46.63 63.46 47.15
C GLY A 35 45.13 63.29 46.79
N ARG A 36 44.39 62.95 47.80
CA ARG A 36 42.95 63.04 47.78
C ARG A 36 42.61 64.50 47.70
N THR A 37 42.10 64.98 46.60
CA THR A 37 41.31 66.15 46.55
C THR A 37 40.09 65.92 47.45
N ILE A 38 40.05 66.66 48.56
CA ILE A 38 38.93 66.65 49.48
C ILE A 38 37.84 67.47 48.86
N THR A 39 36.95 66.85 48.16
CA THR A 39 35.62 67.38 47.91
C THR A 39 34.65 66.52 48.74
N GLY A 40 33.93 67.20 49.62
CA GLY A 40 33.07 66.70 50.67
C GLY A 40 32.48 65.32 50.46
N SER A 41 32.97 64.42 51.24
CA SER A 41 32.42 63.07 51.25
C SER A 41 31.37 62.95 52.30
N SER A 42 30.13 62.94 51.92
CA SER A 42 29.16 62.16 52.67
C SER A 42 29.47 60.67 52.40
N SER A 43 30.05 59.98 53.35
CA SER A 43 30.19 58.54 53.33
C SER A 43 28.78 57.94 53.50
N SER A 44 28.02 57.92 52.46
CA SER A 44 26.92 57.02 52.39
C SER A 44 27.52 55.61 52.18
N ARG A 45 27.47 54.78 53.25
CA ARG A 45 27.64 53.34 53.11
C ARG A 45 26.66 52.86 52.06
N ILE A 46 27.18 52.49 50.92
CA ILE A 46 26.39 51.75 49.92
C ILE A 46 26.12 50.43 50.59
N SER A 47 24.97 50.30 51.24
CA SER A 47 24.44 48.98 51.62
C SER A 47 24.24 48.23 50.33
N SER A 48 24.95 47.12 50.18
CA SER A 48 24.72 46.18 49.10
C SER A 48 23.37 45.49 49.33
N GLY A 49 22.32 46.25 49.14
CA GLY A 49 20.97 45.71 49.00
C GLY A 49 20.91 45.06 47.63
N ASN A 50 20.68 43.77 47.64
CA ASN A 50 20.56 42.93 46.47
C ASN A 50 19.38 43.28 45.54
N GLU A 51 18.76 44.42 45.74
CA GLU A 51 17.53 44.81 45.00
C GLU A 51 17.70 45.92 43.97
N LEU A 52 18.87 46.53 43.84
CA LEU A 52 19.06 47.64 42.92
C LEU A 52 19.94 47.34 41.71
N ASN A 53 20.27 46.08 41.48
CA ASN A 53 21.17 45.74 40.37
C ASN A 53 20.46 45.35 39.06
N ALA A 54 19.16 45.59 38.96
CA ALA A 54 18.47 45.25 37.71
C ALA A 54 18.62 46.30 36.59
N ASP A 55 18.98 47.57 36.92
CA ASP A 55 18.85 48.66 35.99
C ASP A 55 20.17 49.34 35.54
N ILE A 56 21.34 48.90 36.03
CA ILE A 56 22.59 49.51 35.60
C ILE A 56 23.45 48.56 34.80
N LEU A 57 22.85 48.01 33.75
CA LEU A 57 23.61 47.39 32.70
C LEU A 57 24.19 48.45 31.80
N SER A 58 25.51 48.43 31.56
CA SER A 58 26.15 49.34 30.63
C SER A 58 25.43 49.29 29.26
N PRO A 59 25.36 50.37 28.49
CA PRO A 59 24.71 50.39 27.18
C PRO A 59 25.15 49.27 26.25
N ARG A 60 26.39 48.81 26.37
CA ARG A 60 26.93 47.65 25.65
C ARG A 60 26.35 46.32 26.12
N ALA A 61 26.17 46.15 27.43
CA ALA A 61 25.55 44.93 27.98
C ALA A 61 24.05 44.84 27.66
N GLN A 62 23.36 46.00 27.64
CA GLN A 62 21.95 46.08 27.22
C GLN A 62 21.77 45.71 25.76
N SER A 63 22.66 46.21 24.86
CA SER A 63 22.60 45.85 23.41
C SER A 63 22.87 44.35 23.18
N HIS A 64 23.80 43.77 23.97
CA HIS A 64 24.10 42.36 23.88
C HIS A 64 22.93 41.49 24.36
N HIS A 65 22.28 41.81 25.45
CA HIS A 65 21.09 41.15 25.97
C HIS A 65 19.90 41.27 25.01
N LEU A 66 19.70 42.43 24.38
CA LEU A 66 18.68 42.61 23.37
C LEU A 66 18.92 41.76 22.10
N ASN A 67 20.19 41.68 21.67
CA ASN A 67 20.56 40.87 20.53
C ASN A 67 20.37 39.36 20.81
N LEU A 68 20.69 38.87 22.01
CA LEU A 68 20.46 37.51 22.42
C LEU A 68 18.96 37.19 22.54
N ARG A 69 18.14 38.11 23.07
CA ARG A 69 16.69 37.96 23.11
C ARG A 69 16.08 37.96 21.71
N ARG A 70 16.49 38.86 20.84
CA ARG A 70 16.05 38.89 19.43
C ARG A 70 16.43 37.61 18.69
N ARG A 71 17.65 37.13 18.86
CA ARG A 71 18.09 35.86 18.25
C ARG A 71 17.29 34.69 18.77
N ARG A 72 16.97 34.60 20.05
CA ARG A 72 16.10 33.57 20.62
C ARG A 72 14.67 33.68 20.09
N LEU A 73 14.13 34.88 19.93
CA LEU A 73 12.81 35.10 19.35
C LEU A 73 12.77 34.68 17.88
N VAL A 74 13.79 35.05 17.10
CA VAL A 74 13.90 34.62 15.69
C VAL A 74 13.94 33.11 15.58
N TRP A 75 14.76 32.44 16.39
CA TRP A 75 14.81 30.95 16.37
C TRP A 75 13.49 30.31 16.82
N ARG A 76 12.78 30.90 17.79
CA ARG A 76 11.44 30.42 18.16
C ARG A 76 10.44 30.62 17.03
N LEU A 77 10.47 31.76 16.37
CA LEU A 77 9.61 32.05 15.21
C LEU A 77 9.90 31.10 14.06
N VAL A 78 11.18 30.88 13.74
CA VAL A 78 11.60 29.88 12.73
C VAL A 78 11.10 28.48 13.11
N GLY A 79 11.22 28.11 14.38
CA GLY A 79 10.72 26.82 14.87
C GLY A 79 9.19 26.70 14.73
N VAL A 80 8.43 27.76 15.04
CA VAL A 80 6.97 27.76 14.87
C VAL A 80 6.60 27.66 13.37
N VAL A 81 7.27 28.41 12.49
CA VAL A 81 7.02 28.34 11.05
C VAL A 81 7.37 26.96 10.50
N ALA A 82 8.50 26.38 10.93
CA ALA A 82 8.89 25.02 10.51
C ALA A 82 7.86 23.98 11.00
N ALA A 83 7.41 24.08 12.25
CA ALA A 83 6.37 23.21 12.79
C ALA A 83 5.05 23.36 12.03
N ALA A 84 4.63 24.57 11.72
CA ALA A 84 3.43 24.83 10.91
C ALA A 84 3.54 24.23 9.50
N LEU A 85 4.70 24.35 8.86
CA LEU A 85 4.96 23.71 7.55
C LEU A 85 4.89 22.20 7.63
N ILE A 86 5.48 21.59 8.65
CA ILE A 86 5.40 20.14 8.87
C ILE A 86 3.94 19.70 9.04
N VAL A 87 3.19 20.40 9.89
CA VAL A 87 1.75 20.10 10.08
C VAL A 87 0.99 20.27 8.77
N TYR A 88 1.23 21.32 8.01
CA TYR A 88 0.61 21.54 6.71
C TYR A 88 0.88 20.38 5.74
N VAL A 89 2.13 19.94 5.63
CA VAL A 89 2.51 18.80 4.78
C VAL A 89 1.86 17.50 5.30
N CYS A 90 1.86 17.26 6.62
CA CYS A 90 1.25 16.06 7.20
C CYS A 90 -0.26 16.02 6.96
N VAL A 91 -0.96 17.15 7.14
CA VAL A 91 -2.41 17.22 6.91
C VAL A 91 -2.73 17.02 5.42
N GLY A 92 -1.88 17.53 4.52
CA GLY A 92 -2.01 17.29 3.07
C GLY A 92 -1.83 15.83 2.63
N GLN A 93 -1.25 14.99 3.49
CA GLN A 93 -1.11 13.54 3.23
C GLN A 93 -2.31 12.71 3.72
N ILE A 94 -3.29 13.32 4.40
CA ILE A 94 -4.48 12.62 4.90
C ILE A 94 -5.49 12.49 3.76
N ILE A 95 -5.92 11.27 3.47
CA ILE A 95 -6.95 10.96 2.48
C ILE A 95 -8.32 11.34 3.08
N ALA A 96 -8.95 12.39 2.54
CA ALA A 96 -10.24 12.89 2.98
C ALA A 96 -11.34 12.59 1.96
N ASN A 97 -11.11 12.92 0.69
CA ASN A 97 -12.05 12.73 -0.40
C ASN A 97 -11.48 11.69 -1.38
N VAL A 98 -12.30 10.71 -1.75
CA VAL A 98 -11.89 9.67 -2.70
C VAL A 98 -12.77 9.72 -3.93
N GLN A 99 -12.14 9.92 -5.08
CA GLN A 99 -12.78 9.76 -6.38
C GLN A 99 -12.44 8.37 -6.93
N VAL A 100 -13.45 7.64 -7.36
CA VAL A 100 -13.26 6.30 -7.93
C VAL A 100 -13.16 6.40 -9.44
N LYS A 101 -12.09 5.85 -10.00
CA LYS A 101 -11.89 5.64 -11.43
C LYS A 101 -11.75 4.16 -11.70
N THR A 102 -12.48 3.66 -12.67
CA THR A 102 -12.46 2.26 -13.10
C THR A 102 -11.91 2.13 -14.51
N ASN A 103 -11.27 1.01 -14.80
CA ASN A 103 -10.78 0.68 -16.15
C ASN A 103 -11.92 0.51 -17.17
N GLU A 104 -13.12 0.20 -16.69
CA GLU A 104 -14.34 0.08 -17.50
C GLU A 104 -15.39 1.10 -17.05
N PRO A 105 -16.29 1.54 -17.93
CA PRO A 105 -17.36 2.45 -17.55
C PRO A 105 -18.34 1.75 -16.61
N VAL A 106 -18.33 2.13 -15.36
CA VAL A 106 -19.27 1.64 -14.33
C VAL A 106 -20.34 2.68 -14.04
N ASN A 107 -21.49 2.22 -13.56
CA ASN A 107 -22.55 3.10 -13.12
C ASN A 107 -22.12 3.91 -11.89
N GLY A 108 -22.60 5.15 -11.75
CA GLY A 108 -22.24 6.02 -10.62
C GLY A 108 -22.59 5.41 -9.25
N SER A 109 -23.61 4.53 -9.17
CA SER A 109 -23.96 3.80 -7.95
C SER A 109 -22.87 2.80 -7.53
N GLN A 110 -22.22 2.15 -8.49
CA GLN A 110 -21.11 1.20 -8.24
C GLN A 110 -19.84 1.91 -7.77
N SER A 111 -19.49 3.01 -8.43
CA SER A 111 -18.37 3.85 -7.97
C SER A 111 -18.54 4.29 -6.52
N GLN A 112 -19.78 4.64 -6.13
CA GLN A 112 -20.08 4.98 -4.72
C GLN A 112 -19.97 3.78 -3.78
N GLN A 113 -20.28 2.55 -4.22
CA GLN A 113 -20.10 1.34 -3.41
C GLN A 113 -18.63 1.08 -3.13
N TYR A 114 -17.75 1.22 -4.13
CA TYR A 114 -16.31 1.08 -3.95
C TYR A 114 -15.73 2.16 -3.04
N ALA A 115 -16.19 3.42 -3.17
CA ALA A 115 -15.80 4.48 -2.26
C ALA A 115 -16.24 4.18 -0.81
N LYS A 116 -17.47 3.71 -0.59
CA LYS A 116 -17.97 3.30 0.72
C LYS A 116 -17.21 2.10 1.30
N ALA A 117 -16.82 1.13 0.46
CA ALA A 117 -16.01 0.00 0.90
C ALA A 117 -14.64 0.46 1.39
N LEU A 118 -14.01 1.42 0.69
CA LEU A 118 -12.74 2.02 1.12
C LEU A 118 -12.91 2.83 2.42
N ASP A 119 -13.99 3.60 2.56
CA ASP A 119 -14.29 4.28 3.83
C ASP A 119 -14.50 3.28 4.98
N GLY A 120 -15.11 2.13 4.70
CA GLY A 120 -15.25 1.02 5.66
C GLY A 120 -13.89 0.44 6.09
N TYR A 121 -12.94 0.37 5.16
CA TYR A 121 -11.56 -0.01 5.48
C TYR A 121 -10.91 1.01 6.41
N PHE A 122 -10.96 2.29 6.07
CA PHE A 122 -10.39 3.36 6.86
C PHE A 122 -11.07 3.55 8.22
N ALA A 123 -12.34 3.17 8.36
CA ALA A 123 -13.01 3.15 9.65
C ALA A 123 -12.41 2.10 10.60
N LYS A 124 -11.93 0.97 10.07
CA LYS A 124 -11.22 -0.08 10.82
C LYS A 124 -9.74 0.25 11.04
N HIS A 125 -9.12 0.97 10.11
CA HIS A 125 -7.71 1.33 10.10
C HIS A 125 -7.50 2.85 9.97
N PRO A 126 -7.89 3.66 10.97
CA PRO A 126 -7.91 5.13 10.85
C PRO A 126 -6.51 5.74 10.62
N VAL A 127 -5.45 5.11 11.11
CA VAL A 127 -4.07 5.57 10.90
C VAL A 127 -3.66 5.46 9.41
N GLU A 128 -4.23 4.52 8.69
CA GLU A 128 -3.92 4.28 7.28
C GLU A 128 -4.56 5.30 6.33
N ARG A 129 -5.42 6.22 6.84
CA ARG A 129 -5.78 7.44 6.10
C ARG A 129 -4.59 8.36 5.86
N PHE A 130 -3.55 8.25 6.69
CA PHE A 130 -2.27 8.90 6.46
C PHE A 130 -1.45 8.08 5.46
N ARG A 131 -1.28 8.60 4.25
CA ARG A 131 -0.72 7.85 3.11
C ARG A 131 0.60 7.12 3.40
N PRO A 132 1.60 7.71 4.09
CA PRO A 132 2.83 6.99 4.40
C PRO A 132 2.65 5.73 5.27
N SER A 133 1.51 5.59 5.95
CA SER A 133 1.17 4.42 6.77
C SER A 133 0.19 3.46 6.10
N LEU A 134 -0.28 3.78 4.88
CA LEU A 134 -1.23 2.95 4.14
C LEU A 134 -0.61 1.62 3.75
N ASN A 135 -1.26 0.53 4.12
CA ASN A 135 -0.92 -0.80 3.66
C ASN A 135 -1.80 -1.17 2.44
N GLU A 136 -1.28 -0.88 1.25
CA GLU A 136 -2.02 -1.10 0.00
C GLU A 136 -2.43 -2.58 -0.18
N THR A 137 -1.59 -3.53 0.21
CA THR A 137 -1.92 -4.96 0.12
C THR A 137 -3.11 -5.33 0.99
N SER A 138 -3.14 -4.85 2.23
CA SER A 138 -4.26 -5.10 3.17
C SER A 138 -5.54 -4.45 2.68
N MET A 139 -5.44 -3.23 2.16
CA MET A 139 -6.55 -2.49 1.57
C MET A 139 -7.15 -3.24 0.37
N VAL A 140 -6.30 -3.66 -0.58
CA VAL A 140 -6.73 -4.43 -1.77
C VAL A 140 -7.40 -5.73 -1.35
N THR A 141 -6.81 -6.46 -0.39
CA THR A 141 -7.39 -7.71 0.12
C THR A 141 -8.77 -7.47 0.74
N PHE A 142 -8.94 -6.41 1.52
CA PHE A 142 -10.23 -6.05 2.10
C PHE A 142 -11.27 -5.70 1.02
N LEU A 143 -10.87 -4.90 0.03
CA LEU A 143 -11.74 -4.56 -1.10
C LEU A 143 -12.16 -5.79 -1.89
N GLN A 144 -11.25 -6.72 -2.17
CA GLN A 144 -11.54 -7.97 -2.87
C GLN A 144 -12.44 -8.92 -2.06
N GLN A 145 -12.36 -8.90 -0.74
CA GLN A 145 -13.26 -9.67 0.12
C GLN A 145 -14.69 -9.13 0.11
N THR A 146 -14.83 -7.81 0.02
CA THR A 146 -16.14 -7.14 0.00
C THR A 146 -16.73 -7.10 -1.41
N HIS A 147 -15.87 -6.91 -2.41
CA HIS A 147 -16.17 -6.79 -3.83
C HIS A 147 -15.27 -7.72 -4.64
N PRO A 148 -15.64 -9.01 -4.78
CA PRO A 148 -14.82 -10.00 -5.48
C PRO A 148 -14.55 -9.67 -6.96
N GLU A 149 -15.38 -8.82 -7.58
CA GLU A 149 -15.20 -8.32 -8.94
C GLU A 149 -13.96 -7.43 -9.11
N ILE A 150 -13.36 -6.97 -8.02
CA ILE A 150 -12.13 -6.16 -8.06
C ILE A 150 -10.93 -7.07 -8.27
N LYS A 151 -10.16 -6.83 -9.35
CA LYS A 151 -8.88 -7.50 -9.62
C LYS A 151 -7.73 -6.83 -8.88
N SER A 152 -7.64 -5.50 -8.97
CA SER A 152 -6.65 -4.69 -8.27
C SER A 152 -7.20 -3.30 -7.97
N ALA A 153 -6.63 -2.62 -6.99
CA ALA A 153 -6.97 -1.25 -6.66
C ALA A 153 -5.70 -0.51 -6.21
N GLU A 154 -5.55 0.72 -6.67
CA GLU A 154 -4.42 1.60 -6.35
C GLU A 154 -4.94 2.97 -5.92
N ILE A 155 -4.25 3.62 -4.98
CA ILE A 155 -4.61 4.97 -4.53
C ILE A 155 -3.56 5.97 -4.98
N HIS A 156 -4.00 6.98 -5.72
CA HIS A 156 -3.19 8.10 -6.17
C HIS A 156 -3.65 9.41 -5.53
N LEU A 157 -2.73 10.21 -4.99
CA LEU A 157 -3.07 11.54 -4.52
C LEU A 157 -3.26 12.48 -5.71
N LEU A 158 -4.34 13.23 -5.67
CA LEU A 158 -4.60 14.32 -6.60
C LEU A 158 -3.95 15.62 -6.10
N SER A 159 -3.91 16.63 -6.96
CA SER A 159 -3.34 17.94 -6.63
C SER A 159 -4.14 18.71 -5.58
N GLY A 160 -5.32 18.25 -5.18
CA GLY A 160 -6.14 18.81 -4.11
C GLY A 160 -5.65 18.43 -2.72
N PHE A 161 -6.07 19.23 -1.73
CA PHE A 161 -5.72 19.00 -0.34
C PHE A 161 -6.57 17.86 0.24
N GLY A 162 -5.95 16.70 0.46
CA GLY A 162 -6.65 15.51 0.94
C GLY A 162 -7.46 14.76 -0.11
N ASP A 163 -7.34 15.13 -1.39
CA ASP A 163 -8.04 14.46 -2.48
C ASP A 163 -7.21 13.27 -2.98
N ALA A 164 -7.86 12.13 -3.13
CA ALA A 164 -7.27 10.92 -3.65
C ALA A 164 -8.14 10.31 -4.74
N GLN A 165 -7.53 9.61 -5.67
CA GLN A 165 -8.19 8.81 -6.69
C GLN A 165 -7.93 7.33 -6.40
N LEU A 166 -9.01 6.57 -6.21
CA LEU A 166 -8.97 5.11 -6.18
C LEU A 166 -9.13 4.61 -7.61
N GLU A 167 -8.06 4.09 -8.19
CA GLU A 167 -8.10 3.43 -9.49
C GLU A 167 -8.39 1.94 -9.30
N VAL A 168 -9.54 1.49 -9.77
CA VAL A 168 -10.02 0.12 -9.61
C VAL A 168 -9.97 -0.59 -10.96
N THR A 169 -9.26 -1.72 -11.01
CA THR A 169 -9.29 -2.62 -12.15
C THR A 169 -10.26 -3.76 -11.86
N LEU A 170 -11.29 -3.89 -12.69
CA LEU A 170 -12.28 -4.95 -12.57
C LEU A 170 -11.81 -6.24 -13.25
N ARG A 171 -12.30 -7.38 -12.75
CA ARG A 171 -12.07 -8.71 -13.33
C ARG A 171 -12.87 -8.85 -14.62
N GLN A 172 -12.27 -9.44 -15.64
CA GLN A 172 -12.96 -9.77 -16.87
C GLN A 172 -13.56 -11.17 -16.76
N PRO A 173 -14.89 -11.31 -16.89
CA PRO A 173 -15.54 -12.62 -16.86
C PRO A 173 -15.20 -13.41 -18.12
N ILE A 174 -14.93 -14.70 -17.96
CA ILE A 174 -14.71 -15.63 -19.06
C ILE A 174 -15.83 -16.67 -19.19
N ALA A 175 -16.57 -16.89 -18.11
CA ALA A 175 -17.75 -17.76 -18.13
C ALA A 175 -18.84 -17.21 -17.24
N ARG A 176 -20.08 -17.48 -17.62
CA ARG A 176 -21.31 -17.15 -16.88
C ARG A 176 -22.08 -18.42 -16.57
N TRP A 177 -22.62 -18.49 -15.38
CA TRP A 177 -23.56 -19.52 -14.97
C TRP A 177 -24.82 -18.90 -14.39
N THR A 178 -25.97 -19.25 -14.94
CA THR A 178 -27.25 -18.80 -14.41
C THR A 178 -27.77 -19.82 -13.42
N ILE A 179 -27.84 -19.43 -12.15
CA ILE A 179 -28.31 -20.28 -11.05
C ILE A 179 -29.57 -19.62 -10.43
N ASN A 180 -30.68 -20.32 -10.42
CA ASN A 180 -31.95 -19.81 -9.86
C ASN A 180 -32.34 -18.40 -10.34
N GLY A 181 -32.02 -18.09 -11.59
CA GLY A 181 -32.28 -16.77 -12.18
C GLY A 181 -31.27 -15.68 -11.83
N ALA A 182 -30.27 -15.97 -11.01
CA ALA A 182 -29.13 -15.10 -10.74
C ALA A 182 -27.92 -15.52 -11.59
N ASN A 183 -27.20 -14.54 -12.12
CA ASN A 183 -25.96 -14.77 -12.86
C ASN A 183 -24.78 -14.70 -11.91
N GLU A 184 -23.93 -15.73 -11.93
CA GLU A 184 -22.59 -15.71 -11.35
C GLU A 184 -21.56 -15.80 -12.46
N TYR A 185 -20.45 -15.10 -12.29
CA TYR A 185 -19.38 -14.96 -13.26
C TYR A 185 -18.07 -15.50 -12.67
N VAL A 186 -17.16 -15.90 -13.53
CA VAL A 186 -15.83 -16.35 -13.14
C VAL A 186 -14.78 -15.77 -14.10
N ASP A 187 -13.63 -15.40 -13.55
CA ASP A 187 -12.47 -14.97 -14.32
C ASP A 187 -11.49 -16.14 -14.61
N GLU A 188 -10.44 -15.85 -15.34
CA GLU A 188 -9.37 -16.81 -15.70
C GLU A 188 -8.61 -17.37 -14.48
N THR A 189 -8.65 -16.69 -13.33
CA THR A 189 -8.02 -17.16 -12.08
C THR A 189 -8.93 -18.06 -11.25
N GLY A 190 -10.16 -18.30 -11.70
CA GLY A 190 -11.16 -19.07 -10.97
C GLY A 190 -11.86 -18.29 -9.85
N THR A 191 -11.71 -16.97 -9.82
CA THR A 191 -12.41 -16.11 -8.85
C THR A 191 -13.84 -15.88 -9.30
N VAL A 192 -14.79 -16.14 -8.40
CA VAL A 192 -16.23 -16.04 -8.65
C VAL A 192 -16.78 -14.72 -8.12
N PHE A 193 -17.60 -14.05 -8.92
CA PHE A 193 -18.24 -12.79 -8.56
C PHE A 193 -19.64 -12.69 -9.19
N ALA A 194 -20.53 -11.90 -8.57
CA ALA A 194 -21.93 -11.77 -9.00
C ALA A 194 -22.17 -10.53 -9.89
N GLN A 195 -21.30 -9.54 -9.79
CA GLN A 195 -21.45 -8.28 -10.51
C GLN A 195 -20.56 -8.26 -11.75
N ASN A 196 -21.15 -7.96 -12.91
CA ASN A 196 -20.44 -7.86 -14.18
C ASN A 196 -20.82 -6.57 -14.92
N ASP A 197 -19.83 -5.74 -15.15
CA ASP A 197 -19.95 -4.49 -15.89
C ASP A 197 -19.38 -4.59 -17.31
N HIS A 198 -18.88 -5.76 -17.69
CA HIS A 198 -18.28 -6.01 -18.99
C HIS A 198 -19.28 -6.67 -19.93
N SER A 199 -19.37 -6.19 -21.15
CA SER A 199 -19.95 -6.91 -22.27
C SER A 199 -18.83 -7.73 -22.93
N SER A 200 -18.44 -8.86 -22.39
CA SER A 200 -17.42 -9.72 -22.97
C SER A 200 -18.05 -10.95 -23.63
N ASP A 201 -17.37 -11.47 -24.64
CA ASP A 201 -17.67 -12.77 -25.23
C ASP A 201 -17.31 -13.85 -24.20
N MET A 202 -18.31 -14.27 -23.41
CA MET A 202 -18.15 -15.22 -22.31
C MET A 202 -18.91 -16.50 -22.60
N ILE A 203 -18.40 -17.61 -22.07
CA ILE A 203 -19.01 -18.92 -22.22
C ILE A 203 -20.14 -19.07 -21.24
N GLU A 204 -21.30 -19.52 -21.72
CA GLU A 204 -22.39 -19.93 -20.85
C GLU A 204 -22.22 -21.39 -20.41
N ILE A 205 -22.30 -21.65 -19.10
CA ILE A 205 -22.26 -22.98 -18.54
C ILE A 205 -23.66 -23.59 -18.64
N ILE A 206 -23.78 -24.69 -19.38
CA ILE A 206 -25.03 -25.42 -19.55
C ILE A 206 -25.13 -26.44 -18.41
N ASP A 207 -26.10 -26.23 -17.52
CA ASP A 207 -26.42 -27.19 -16.47
C ASP A 207 -27.54 -28.12 -16.89
N THR A 208 -27.24 -29.40 -17.11
CA THR A 208 -28.22 -30.42 -17.48
C THR A 208 -28.68 -31.26 -16.27
N THR A 209 -28.29 -30.87 -15.05
CA THR A 209 -28.63 -31.66 -13.85
C THR A 209 -30.11 -31.59 -13.47
N GLY A 210 -30.84 -30.61 -14.04
CA GLY A 210 -32.25 -30.37 -13.74
C GLY A 210 -32.47 -29.60 -12.42
N PRO A 211 -33.70 -29.16 -12.16
CA PRO A 211 -34.03 -28.44 -10.94
C PRO A 211 -33.75 -29.35 -9.74
N ARG A 212 -32.83 -28.97 -8.89
CA ARG A 212 -32.52 -29.60 -7.62
C ARG A 212 -32.98 -28.69 -6.49
N ASP A 213 -33.90 -29.18 -5.68
CA ASP A 213 -34.22 -28.49 -4.44
C ASP A 213 -32.97 -28.35 -3.56
N GLY A 214 -32.39 -27.17 -3.51
CA GLY A 214 -31.36 -26.78 -2.53
C GLY A 214 -29.91 -27.11 -2.84
N ILE A 215 -29.53 -27.73 -3.96
CA ILE A 215 -28.11 -27.98 -4.28
C ILE A 215 -27.68 -27.00 -5.37
N VAL A 216 -27.25 -25.83 -4.94
CA VAL A 216 -26.53 -24.89 -5.79
C VAL A 216 -25.13 -25.43 -6.01
N ALA A 217 -24.69 -25.55 -7.26
CA ALA A 217 -23.30 -25.86 -7.56
C ALA A 217 -22.40 -24.84 -6.85
N SER A 218 -21.42 -25.35 -6.14
CA SER A 218 -20.61 -24.52 -5.27
C SER A 218 -19.77 -23.51 -6.09
N LYS A 219 -19.46 -22.36 -5.50
CA LYS A 219 -18.48 -21.39 -6.07
C LYS A 219 -17.17 -22.09 -6.48
N ARG A 220 -16.80 -23.16 -5.78
CA ARG A 220 -15.66 -24.02 -6.13
C ARG A 220 -15.79 -24.66 -7.52
N PHE A 221 -16.99 -25.07 -7.93
CA PHE A 221 -17.19 -25.63 -9.26
C PHE A 221 -17.04 -24.55 -10.35
N LEU A 222 -17.65 -23.39 -10.14
CA LEU A 222 -17.52 -22.26 -11.06
C LEU A 222 -16.05 -21.82 -11.18
N GLY A 223 -15.34 -21.76 -10.05
CA GLY A 223 -13.91 -21.51 -10.04
C GLY A 223 -13.10 -22.55 -10.85
N PHE A 224 -13.46 -23.85 -10.73
CA PHE A 224 -12.83 -24.90 -11.54
C PHE A 224 -13.07 -24.69 -13.04
N VAL A 225 -14.28 -24.32 -13.46
CA VAL A 225 -14.58 -24.00 -14.86
C VAL A 225 -13.72 -22.84 -15.33
N GLY A 226 -13.62 -21.78 -14.55
CA GLY A 226 -12.79 -20.61 -14.85
C GLY A 226 -11.32 -20.99 -15.09
N LEU A 227 -10.76 -21.80 -14.17
CA LEU A 227 -9.39 -22.30 -14.32
C LEU A 227 -9.19 -23.13 -15.61
N ILE A 228 -10.11 -24.03 -15.92
CA ILE A 228 -10.03 -24.83 -17.17
C ILE A 228 -10.08 -23.90 -18.39
N VAL A 229 -11.00 -22.94 -18.44
CA VAL A 229 -11.13 -22.02 -19.57
C VAL A 229 -9.88 -21.15 -19.71
N GLY A 230 -9.36 -20.63 -18.60
CA GLY A 230 -8.12 -19.83 -18.58
C GLY A 230 -6.90 -20.63 -19.04
N ASP A 231 -6.70 -21.83 -18.46
CA ASP A 231 -5.58 -22.71 -18.81
C ASP A 231 -5.62 -23.15 -20.28
N MET A 232 -6.79 -23.50 -20.80
CA MET A 232 -6.95 -23.88 -22.21
C MET A 232 -6.66 -22.71 -23.15
N LYS A 233 -7.09 -21.49 -22.79
CA LYS A 233 -6.78 -20.26 -23.53
C LYS A 233 -5.28 -20.00 -23.57
N LEU A 234 -4.57 -20.16 -22.45
CA LEU A 234 -3.10 -20.03 -22.41
C LEU A 234 -2.38 -21.04 -23.31
N ARG A 235 -2.98 -22.22 -23.54
CA ARG A 235 -2.48 -23.26 -24.41
C ARG A 235 -2.91 -23.08 -25.90
N GLY A 236 -3.62 -22.01 -26.20
CA GLY A 236 -4.08 -21.69 -27.56
C GLY A 236 -5.37 -22.40 -27.96
N TYR A 237 -6.15 -22.93 -27.04
CA TYR A 237 -7.43 -23.56 -27.29
C TYR A 237 -8.57 -22.69 -26.74
N LYS A 238 -9.59 -22.41 -27.58
CA LYS A 238 -10.79 -21.71 -27.14
C LYS A 238 -11.85 -22.73 -26.71
N VAL A 239 -12.30 -22.62 -25.46
CA VAL A 239 -13.46 -23.37 -24.97
C VAL A 239 -14.72 -22.69 -25.51
N VAL A 240 -15.60 -23.46 -26.14
CA VAL A 240 -16.88 -22.95 -26.71
C VAL A 240 -18.09 -23.38 -25.90
N ARG A 241 -17.98 -24.46 -25.16
CA ARG A 241 -19.07 -24.96 -24.33
C ARG A 241 -18.54 -25.68 -23.09
N ALA A 242 -19.17 -25.43 -21.98
CA ALA A 242 -18.98 -26.15 -20.73
C ALA A 242 -20.35 -26.71 -20.28
N THR A 243 -20.45 -28.00 -20.05
CA THR A 243 -21.71 -28.68 -19.70
C THR A 243 -21.53 -29.48 -18.42
N ILE A 244 -22.44 -29.30 -17.49
CA ILE A 244 -22.55 -30.16 -16.29
C ILE A 244 -23.49 -31.30 -16.69
N PRO A 245 -23.01 -32.56 -16.76
CA PRO A 245 -23.83 -33.68 -17.15
C PRO A 245 -24.88 -33.98 -16.10
N ALA A 246 -26.03 -34.57 -16.52
CA ALA A 246 -27.08 -34.98 -15.64
C ALA A 246 -26.55 -35.95 -14.55
N LEU A 247 -27.15 -35.90 -13.37
CA LEU A 247 -26.91 -36.78 -12.23
C LEU A 247 -25.56 -36.62 -11.51
N THR A 248 -24.69 -35.70 -11.91
CA THR A 248 -23.40 -35.48 -11.23
C THR A 248 -22.96 -34.01 -11.24
N THR A 249 -22.46 -33.53 -10.12
CA THR A 249 -21.80 -32.24 -9.99
C THR A 249 -20.26 -32.35 -9.94
N ARG A 250 -19.74 -33.58 -10.07
CA ARG A 250 -18.29 -33.84 -10.01
C ARG A 250 -17.65 -34.00 -11.40
N GLN A 251 -18.45 -33.82 -12.44
CA GLN A 251 -17.99 -33.90 -13.82
C GLN A 251 -18.26 -32.60 -14.54
N LEU A 252 -17.35 -32.26 -15.43
CA LEU A 252 -17.49 -31.17 -16.38
C LEU A 252 -17.20 -31.74 -17.77
N GLU A 253 -18.05 -31.48 -18.73
CA GLU A 253 -17.80 -31.75 -20.14
C GLU A 253 -17.46 -30.46 -20.84
N VAL A 254 -16.32 -30.43 -21.56
CA VAL A 254 -15.81 -29.26 -22.24
C VAL A 254 -15.67 -29.54 -23.71
N THR A 255 -16.18 -28.64 -24.56
CA THR A 255 -16.00 -28.64 -26.01
C THR A 255 -15.10 -27.49 -26.42
N LEU A 256 -14.10 -27.79 -27.24
CA LEU A 256 -13.15 -26.83 -27.76
C LEU A 256 -13.50 -26.43 -29.19
N GLU A 257 -13.16 -25.19 -29.57
CA GLU A 257 -13.34 -24.73 -30.93
C GLU A 257 -12.46 -25.56 -31.91
N ASN A 258 -13.02 -25.93 -33.03
CA ASN A 258 -12.34 -26.74 -34.07
C ASN A 258 -11.90 -28.14 -33.61
N ILE A 259 -12.46 -28.67 -32.52
CA ILE A 259 -12.25 -30.04 -32.06
C ILE A 259 -13.58 -30.75 -31.98
N PRO A 260 -13.83 -31.81 -32.75
CA PRO A 260 -15.16 -32.39 -32.90
C PRO A 260 -15.63 -33.29 -31.76
N TYR A 261 -14.79 -33.48 -30.75
CA TYR A 261 -15.10 -34.35 -29.60
C TYR A 261 -15.07 -33.58 -28.28
N THR A 262 -15.77 -34.15 -27.29
CA THR A 262 -15.92 -33.57 -25.95
C THR A 262 -14.94 -34.14 -24.97
N PHE A 263 -14.42 -33.33 -24.06
CA PHE A 263 -13.53 -33.76 -22.98
C PHE A 263 -14.30 -33.90 -21.69
N LYS A 264 -14.16 -35.05 -21.01
CA LYS A 264 -14.74 -35.32 -19.69
C LYS A 264 -13.70 -35.09 -18.61
N LEU A 265 -14.00 -34.19 -17.70
CA LEU A 265 -13.13 -33.77 -16.61
C LEU A 265 -13.75 -34.09 -15.25
N SER A 266 -12.92 -34.20 -14.22
CA SER A 266 -13.33 -34.35 -12.82
C SER A 266 -13.00 -33.11 -12.01
N THR A 267 -13.97 -32.60 -11.26
CA THR A 267 -13.75 -31.48 -10.31
C THR A 267 -12.89 -31.88 -9.11
N ASP A 268 -12.66 -33.18 -8.91
CA ASP A 268 -11.81 -33.70 -7.85
C ASP A 268 -10.31 -33.69 -8.19
N ARG A 269 -9.97 -33.40 -9.46
CA ARG A 269 -8.59 -33.25 -9.95
C ARG A 269 -8.24 -31.81 -10.20
N SER A 270 -6.94 -31.50 -10.17
CA SER A 270 -6.42 -30.17 -10.53
C SER A 270 -6.81 -29.80 -11.97
N ALA A 271 -7.30 -28.58 -12.17
CA ALA A 271 -7.63 -28.05 -13.48
C ALA A 271 -6.40 -28.02 -14.40
N GLY A 272 -5.26 -27.54 -13.89
CA GLY A 272 -4.01 -27.44 -14.66
C GLY A 272 -3.48 -28.78 -15.17
N GLU A 273 -3.53 -29.85 -14.29
CA GLU A 273 -3.14 -31.20 -14.73
C GLU A 273 -4.05 -31.73 -15.85
N GLN A 274 -5.36 -31.50 -15.73
CA GLN A 274 -6.31 -31.96 -16.74
C GLN A 274 -6.19 -31.16 -18.05
N SER A 275 -5.95 -29.86 -17.97
CA SER A 275 -5.69 -29.03 -19.14
C SER A 275 -4.41 -29.46 -19.88
N GLU A 276 -3.39 -29.92 -19.15
CA GLU A 276 -2.18 -30.49 -19.74
C GLU A 276 -2.47 -31.84 -20.41
N ASP A 277 -3.22 -32.74 -19.74
CA ASP A 277 -3.62 -34.03 -20.30
C ASP A 277 -4.45 -33.84 -21.59
N ILE A 278 -5.37 -32.85 -21.61
CA ILE A 278 -6.13 -32.47 -22.82
C ILE A 278 -5.18 -32.04 -23.95
N SER A 279 -4.23 -31.17 -23.70
CA SER A 279 -3.30 -30.69 -24.71
C SER A 279 -2.45 -31.82 -25.28
N ARG A 280 -1.97 -32.72 -24.44
CA ARG A 280 -1.19 -33.91 -24.86
C ARG A 280 -2.02 -34.86 -25.72
N ILE A 281 -3.25 -35.17 -25.29
CA ILE A 281 -4.10 -36.11 -26.06
C ILE A 281 -4.55 -35.51 -27.40
N ILE A 282 -4.83 -34.20 -27.47
CA ILE A 282 -5.12 -33.54 -28.75
C ILE A 282 -3.97 -33.72 -29.72
N THR A 283 -2.73 -33.52 -29.29
CA THR A 283 -1.53 -33.67 -30.10
C THR A 283 -1.40 -35.13 -30.61
N TYR A 284 -1.62 -36.10 -29.71
CA TYR A 284 -1.60 -37.51 -30.06
C TYR A 284 -2.67 -37.90 -31.09
N LEU A 285 -3.94 -37.51 -30.81
CA LEU A 285 -5.07 -37.86 -31.69
C LEU A 285 -4.93 -37.25 -33.10
N LYS A 286 -4.46 -35.97 -33.17
CA LYS A 286 -4.17 -35.31 -34.45
C LYS A 286 -3.06 -36.04 -35.22
N GLY A 287 -1.98 -36.41 -34.53
CA GLY A 287 -0.88 -37.15 -35.15
C GLY A 287 -1.27 -38.56 -35.64
N SER A 288 -2.22 -39.20 -34.91
CA SER A 288 -2.72 -40.54 -35.25
C SER A 288 -3.95 -40.52 -36.17
N GLN A 289 -4.45 -39.35 -36.57
CA GLN A 289 -5.66 -39.16 -37.38
C GLN A 289 -6.92 -39.83 -36.78
N ILE A 290 -7.01 -39.90 -35.45
CA ILE A 290 -8.13 -40.49 -34.73
C ILE A 290 -9.10 -39.39 -34.32
N SER A 291 -10.39 -39.55 -34.62
CA SER A 291 -11.46 -38.64 -34.23
C SER A 291 -12.49 -39.37 -33.36
N PRO A 292 -12.33 -39.40 -32.05
CA PRO A 292 -13.26 -40.06 -31.13
C PRO A 292 -14.55 -39.25 -30.93
N GLY A 293 -15.58 -39.85 -30.33
CA GLY A 293 -16.76 -39.14 -29.90
C GLY A 293 -16.52 -38.34 -28.60
N TYR A 294 -15.71 -38.88 -27.70
CA TYR A 294 -15.29 -38.19 -26.49
C TYR A 294 -13.91 -38.64 -26.00
N VAL A 295 -13.30 -37.83 -25.17
CA VAL A 295 -12.04 -38.11 -24.47
C VAL A 295 -12.24 -37.94 -22.99
N ASP A 296 -11.93 -38.94 -22.18
CA ASP A 296 -12.06 -38.94 -20.72
C ASP A 296 -10.66 -38.77 -20.08
N VAL A 297 -10.42 -37.63 -19.45
CA VAL A 297 -9.17 -37.30 -18.77
C VAL A 297 -9.34 -37.25 -17.23
N ARG A 298 -10.39 -37.85 -16.69
CA ARG A 298 -10.66 -37.85 -15.24
C ARG A 298 -9.65 -38.64 -14.43
N VAL A 299 -8.93 -39.57 -15.05
CA VAL A 299 -7.91 -40.38 -14.40
C VAL A 299 -6.53 -39.80 -14.65
N LYS A 300 -5.76 -39.55 -13.58
CA LYS A 300 -4.43 -38.95 -13.65
C LYS A 300 -3.49 -39.76 -14.57
N GLY A 301 -2.86 -39.09 -15.54
CA GLY A 301 -1.88 -39.67 -16.45
C GLY A 301 -2.46 -40.67 -17.46
N LYS A 302 -3.79 -40.76 -17.57
CA LYS A 302 -4.47 -41.63 -18.55
C LYS A 302 -5.56 -40.84 -19.27
N ALA A 303 -5.69 -41.07 -20.55
CA ALA A 303 -6.82 -40.59 -21.33
C ALA A 303 -7.48 -41.77 -22.03
N PHE A 304 -8.80 -41.92 -21.86
CA PHE A 304 -9.60 -42.91 -22.52
C PHE A 304 -10.43 -42.21 -23.62
N TYR A 305 -10.56 -42.81 -24.78
CA TYR A 305 -11.39 -42.27 -25.83
C TYR A 305 -12.20 -43.35 -26.51
N LYS A 306 -13.34 -42.96 -27.08
CA LYS A 306 -14.26 -43.89 -27.77
C LYS A 306 -14.86 -43.22 -29.01
#